data_53e10df1d799d47343a8a9727bb5b729
#
_entry.id   53e10df1d799d47343a8a9727bb5b729
#
_cell.length_a   1.000
_cell.length_b   1.000
_cell.length_c   1.000
_cell.angle_alpha   90.00
_cell.angle_beta   90.00
_cell.angle_gamma   90.00
#
_symmetry.space_group_name_H-M   'P 1'
#
loop_
_entity.id
_entity.type
_entity.pdbx_description
1 polymer ?
#
loop_
_entity_poly.entity_id
_entity_poly.type
_entity_poly.pdbx_seq_one_letter_code
_entity_poly.pdbx_strand_id
1 'polypeptide(L)'
;MNARTRLLVVGGDAAGMSAASQARRRIGPDGLEVIAFERGAHTSYSACGIPYLVGKTVAGPEDLVARDPATFRRDQAIDVRTGTEVRALDLDRRTAEAVGPDGRAYTEPFDHLMVATGAVPVRPGLPGDETEGVFGVQTLDDGIAVTAYLEERRPKRAVVVGGGYIGLEMAEAFAMRGLEVTVITSGAEPMSPLDPDMGALVHGAMAEMGIDVRTGERASAIEAEEGRVTAVVTPEKPXGRVTAVVTPEKTYPADIVVLGLGVRPGSDLAREAGLEIGPTGGIVVDARMRTSHEGVWAAGDCVESFHRISRRPVAIALGTHANKQGRVAGINIGGGYARFEGVLGTAITKVCDLEVARTGLNEAEAEAAGFAFEKVTMESTTRAGYYPGATWMTVKLLAERRSGRLLGGQIVGRENSGKRVDVLATALWNGMDVEDVAGMDLGYAPPFSPVWDPVLIAARKLAERIGH
;
A
#
# COMPACT_ATOMS: atom_id res chain seq x y z
N MET A 1 22.16 -0.12 -40.48
CA MET A 1 21.87 -0.54 -39.10
C MET A 1 20.61 0.20 -38.65
N ASN A 2 19.54 -0.53 -38.32
CA ASN A 2 18.34 0.15 -37.78
C ASN A 2 18.73 0.84 -36.47
N ALA A 3 18.24 2.04 -36.27
CA ALA A 3 18.47 2.78 -35.04
C ALA A 3 17.90 1.96 -33.85
N ARG A 4 18.66 1.91 -32.77
CA ARG A 4 18.29 1.21 -31.54
C ARG A 4 17.11 1.95 -30.90
N THR A 5 16.03 1.22 -30.63
CA THR A 5 14.84 1.80 -29.97
C THR A 5 15.21 2.24 -28.54
N ARG A 6 14.71 3.40 -28.12
CA ARG A 6 15.02 3.93 -26.78
C ARG A 6 13.79 3.92 -25.88
N LEU A 7 13.92 3.28 -24.73
CA LEU A 7 12.92 3.27 -23.66
C LEU A 7 13.42 4.14 -22.51
N LEU A 8 12.67 5.19 -22.17
CA LEU A 8 12.88 5.91 -20.92
C LEU A 8 11.91 5.40 -19.87
N VAL A 9 12.40 5.23 -18.63
CA VAL A 9 11.61 4.79 -17.47
C VAL A 9 11.71 5.86 -16.40
N VAL A 10 10.58 6.40 -15.97
CA VAL A 10 10.52 7.42 -14.92
C VAL A 10 10.01 6.76 -13.64
N GLY A 11 10.95 6.50 -12.73
CA GLY A 11 10.71 5.77 -11.48
C GLY A 11 11.48 4.46 -11.44
N GLY A 12 12.45 4.36 -10.55
CA GLY A 12 13.41 3.25 -10.46
C GLY A 12 13.05 2.13 -9.49
N ASP A 13 11.77 2.02 -9.10
CA ASP A 13 11.35 0.98 -8.16
C ASP A 13 10.45 -0.06 -8.87
N ALA A 14 9.57 -0.73 -8.14
CA ALA A 14 8.85 -1.95 -8.51
C ALA A 14 8.32 -1.97 -9.96
N ALA A 15 7.46 -1.03 -10.31
CA ALA A 15 6.81 -1.03 -11.63
C ALA A 15 7.79 -0.69 -12.76
N GLY A 16 8.59 0.37 -12.56
CA GLY A 16 9.54 0.84 -13.59
C GLY A 16 10.61 -0.19 -13.90
N MET A 17 11.24 -0.74 -12.88
CA MET A 17 12.32 -1.70 -13.09
C MET A 17 11.80 -3.09 -13.54
N SER A 18 10.57 -3.46 -13.16
CA SER A 18 9.91 -4.65 -13.72
C SER A 18 9.66 -4.47 -15.22
N ALA A 19 9.19 -3.31 -15.64
CA ALA A 19 8.97 -3.01 -17.06
C ALA A 19 10.29 -2.98 -17.83
N ALA A 20 11.30 -2.26 -17.32
CA ALA A 20 12.62 -2.16 -17.93
C ALA A 20 13.24 -3.54 -18.15
N SER A 21 13.26 -4.35 -17.09
CA SER A 21 13.86 -5.69 -17.13
C SER A 21 13.13 -6.61 -18.09
N GLN A 22 11.80 -6.54 -18.11
CA GLN A 22 10.99 -7.40 -18.98
C GLN A 22 11.16 -7.01 -20.46
N ALA A 23 11.17 -5.72 -20.78
CA ALA A 23 11.38 -5.25 -22.14
C ALA A 23 12.80 -5.61 -22.64
N ARG A 24 13.80 -5.42 -21.75
CA ARG A 24 15.20 -5.78 -22.04
C ARG A 24 15.34 -7.27 -22.36
N ARG A 25 14.72 -8.14 -21.57
CA ARG A 25 14.79 -9.61 -21.79
C ARG A 25 14.21 -10.01 -23.15
N ARG A 26 13.23 -9.25 -23.66
CA ARG A 26 12.55 -9.60 -24.92
C ARG A 26 13.31 -9.10 -26.16
N ILE A 27 13.86 -7.89 -26.08
CA ILE A 27 14.50 -7.25 -27.25
C ILE A 27 16.02 -7.42 -27.25
N GLY A 28 16.64 -7.49 -26.10
CA GLY A 28 18.08 -7.56 -25.97
C GLY A 28 18.75 -6.18 -26.00
N PRO A 29 20.05 -6.13 -25.59
CA PRO A 29 20.77 -4.86 -25.50
C PRO A 29 21.08 -4.20 -26.85
N ASP A 30 21.17 -5.01 -27.89
CA ASP A 30 21.46 -4.47 -29.24
C ASP A 30 20.26 -3.77 -29.88
N GLY A 31 19.04 -4.21 -29.54
CA GLY A 31 17.80 -3.64 -30.12
C GLY A 31 17.15 -2.57 -29.27
N LEU A 32 17.42 -2.55 -27.96
CA LEU A 32 16.78 -1.62 -27.01
C LEU A 32 17.82 -0.92 -26.14
N GLU A 33 17.80 0.40 -26.11
CA GLU A 33 18.50 1.19 -25.10
C GLU A 33 17.49 1.49 -24.00
N VAL A 34 17.87 1.27 -22.74
CA VAL A 34 16.99 1.54 -21.58
C VAL A 34 17.70 2.51 -20.64
N ILE A 35 17.06 3.63 -20.35
CA ILE A 35 17.50 4.60 -19.36
C ILE A 35 16.39 4.72 -18.32
N ALA A 36 16.73 4.48 -17.05
CA ALA A 36 15.79 4.60 -15.95
C ALA A 36 16.22 5.73 -15.00
N PHE A 37 15.30 6.62 -14.71
CA PHE A 37 15.52 7.77 -13.82
C PHE A 37 14.90 7.48 -12.46
N GLU A 38 15.69 7.70 -11.41
CA GLU A 38 15.24 7.59 -10.02
C GLU A 38 15.69 8.83 -9.25
N ARG A 39 14.73 9.57 -8.70
CA ARG A 39 15.05 10.79 -7.96
C ARG A 39 15.74 10.51 -6.61
N GLY A 40 15.44 9.34 -6.01
CA GLY A 40 16.07 8.90 -4.77
C GLY A 40 17.43 8.25 -4.99
N ALA A 41 18.02 7.76 -3.90
CA ALA A 41 19.33 7.09 -3.94
C ALA A 41 19.22 5.60 -4.26
N HIS A 42 18.05 4.99 -4.06
CA HIS A 42 17.87 3.54 -4.10
C HIS A 42 16.89 3.10 -5.19
N THR A 43 17.10 1.89 -5.72
CA THR A 43 16.22 1.28 -6.72
C THR A 43 15.78 -0.11 -6.24
N SER A 44 14.63 -0.59 -6.71
CA SER A 44 14.16 -1.97 -6.48
C SER A 44 14.31 -2.39 -5.02
N TYR A 45 13.73 -1.65 -4.12
CA TYR A 45 13.77 -1.98 -2.69
C TYR A 45 12.39 -2.39 -2.19
N SER A 46 12.38 -3.07 -1.04
CA SER A 46 11.15 -3.52 -0.38
C SER A 46 10.61 -2.39 0.52
N ALA A 47 9.75 -1.53 -0.04
CA ALA A 47 9.15 -0.43 0.74
C ALA A 47 8.40 -0.96 1.98
N CYS A 48 7.75 -2.13 1.87
CA CYS A 48 7.07 -2.77 2.99
C CYS A 48 8.04 -3.20 4.12
N GLY A 49 9.34 -3.20 3.85
CA GLY A 49 10.36 -3.49 4.86
C GLY A 49 10.73 -2.30 5.74
N ILE A 50 10.32 -1.09 5.38
CA ILE A 50 10.73 0.14 6.07
C ILE A 50 10.35 0.12 7.57
N PRO A 51 9.11 -0.21 7.96
CA PRO A 51 8.79 -0.29 9.39
C PRO A 51 9.63 -1.32 10.15
N TYR A 52 10.00 -2.43 9.49
CA TYR A 52 10.85 -3.47 10.10
C TYR A 52 12.31 -3.00 10.25
N LEU A 53 12.78 -2.14 9.35
CA LEU A 53 14.08 -1.46 9.49
C LEU A 53 14.04 -0.51 10.70
N VAL A 54 13.02 0.33 10.78
CA VAL A 54 12.85 1.28 11.89
C VAL A 54 12.74 0.54 13.23
N GLY A 55 12.01 -0.57 13.27
CA GLY A 55 11.82 -1.41 14.46
C GLY A 55 13.01 -2.32 14.78
N LYS A 56 14.08 -2.30 13.98
CA LYS A 56 15.28 -3.15 14.13
C LYS A 56 15.04 -4.65 13.95
N THR A 57 13.97 -5.03 13.27
CA THR A 57 13.75 -6.42 12.84
C THR A 57 14.64 -6.75 11.63
N VAL A 58 14.87 -5.75 10.77
CA VAL A 58 15.80 -5.81 9.64
C VAL A 58 17.08 -5.05 10.05
N ALA A 59 18.24 -5.61 9.75
CA ALA A 59 19.52 -5.12 10.28
C ALA A 59 19.97 -3.80 9.64
N GLY A 60 19.78 -3.65 8.32
CA GLY A 60 20.21 -2.43 7.63
C GLY A 60 19.42 -2.17 6.36
N PRO A 61 19.51 -0.95 5.82
CA PRO A 61 18.76 -0.60 4.60
C PRO A 61 19.20 -1.43 3.38
N GLU A 62 20.43 -1.89 3.36
CA GLU A 62 20.94 -2.75 2.27
C GLU A 62 20.17 -4.07 2.16
N ASP A 63 19.65 -4.58 3.27
CA ASP A 63 18.84 -5.81 3.27
C ASP A 63 17.50 -5.63 2.55
N LEU A 64 17.06 -4.39 2.41
CA LEU A 64 15.79 -4.08 1.72
C LEU A 64 16.00 -3.86 0.21
N VAL A 65 17.23 -3.65 -0.25
CA VAL A 65 17.50 -3.39 -1.67
C VAL A 65 17.64 -4.72 -2.41
N ALA A 66 16.65 -5.06 -3.22
CA ALA A 66 16.66 -6.30 -4.00
C ALA A 66 17.67 -6.26 -5.14
N ARG A 67 17.87 -5.09 -5.73
CA ARG A 67 18.80 -4.94 -6.86
C ARG A 67 19.23 -3.47 -7.00
N ASP A 68 20.53 -3.24 -6.92
CA ASP A 68 21.13 -1.91 -7.02
C ASP A 68 21.37 -1.46 -8.47
N PRO A 69 21.64 -0.18 -8.72
CA PRO A 69 21.90 0.34 -10.06
C PRO A 69 23.07 -0.33 -10.79
N ALA A 70 24.13 -0.69 -10.06
CA ALA A 70 25.30 -1.34 -10.65
C ALA A 70 24.94 -2.73 -11.19
N THR A 71 24.13 -3.46 -10.46
CA THR A 71 23.63 -4.78 -10.85
C THR A 71 22.75 -4.68 -12.12
N PHE A 72 21.84 -3.71 -12.19
CA PHE A 72 21.04 -3.49 -13.40
C PHE A 72 21.92 -3.18 -14.61
N ARG A 73 22.93 -2.34 -14.41
CA ARG A 73 23.85 -1.95 -15.49
C ARG A 73 24.68 -3.14 -15.97
N ARG A 74 25.26 -3.89 -15.04
CA ARG A 74 26.14 -5.04 -15.34
C ARG A 74 25.36 -6.21 -15.97
N ASP A 75 24.22 -6.58 -15.38
CA ASP A 75 23.52 -7.82 -15.73
C ASP A 75 22.48 -7.63 -16.85
N GLN A 76 21.98 -6.40 -17.02
CA GLN A 76 20.88 -6.14 -17.96
C GLN A 76 21.16 -4.97 -18.91
N ALA A 77 22.32 -4.34 -18.82
CA ALA A 77 22.64 -3.16 -19.63
C ALA A 77 21.54 -2.07 -19.56
N ILE A 78 20.98 -1.85 -18.36
CA ILE A 78 20.03 -0.77 -18.10
C ILE A 78 20.81 0.38 -17.46
N ASP A 79 20.77 1.57 -18.06
CA ASP A 79 21.41 2.77 -17.51
C ASP A 79 20.50 3.36 -16.44
N VAL A 80 20.78 3.05 -15.17
CA VAL A 80 19.99 3.55 -14.04
C VAL A 80 20.68 4.80 -13.49
N ARG A 81 19.95 5.92 -13.49
CA ARG A 81 20.44 7.22 -13.03
C ARG A 81 19.69 7.62 -11.77
N THR A 82 20.31 7.34 -10.61
CA THR A 82 19.79 7.78 -9.31
C THR A 82 20.12 9.25 -9.05
N GLY A 83 19.41 9.88 -8.09
CA GLY A 83 19.54 11.31 -7.82
C GLY A 83 19.10 12.16 -9.01
N THR A 84 18.31 11.60 -9.91
CA THR A 84 17.92 12.27 -11.16
C THR A 84 16.40 12.37 -11.25
N GLU A 85 15.89 13.59 -11.23
CA GLU A 85 14.46 13.86 -11.26
C GLU A 85 14.01 14.27 -12.67
N VAL A 86 13.02 13.59 -13.21
CA VAL A 86 12.34 14.03 -14.45
C VAL A 86 11.30 15.08 -14.05
N ARG A 87 11.44 16.28 -14.59
CA ARG A 87 10.59 17.43 -14.23
C ARG A 87 9.54 17.78 -15.27
N ALA A 88 9.77 17.39 -16.54
CA ALA A 88 8.82 17.68 -17.60
C ALA A 88 8.88 16.60 -18.68
N LEU A 89 7.75 16.38 -19.32
CA LEU A 89 7.62 15.47 -20.46
C LEU A 89 7.00 16.26 -21.62
N ASP A 90 7.63 16.23 -22.79
CA ASP A 90 7.06 16.74 -24.03
C ASP A 90 6.71 15.53 -24.91
N LEU A 91 5.43 15.16 -24.90
CA LEU A 91 4.97 13.95 -25.61
C LEU A 91 4.98 14.13 -27.12
N ASP A 92 4.76 15.36 -27.62
CA ASP A 92 4.77 15.64 -29.04
C ASP A 92 6.20 15.54 -29.62
N ARG A 93 7.18 16.08 -28.89
CA ARG A 93 8.59 16.00 -29.28
C ARG A 93 9.25 14.69 -28.83
N ARG A 94 8.55 13.89 -28.02
CA ARG A 94 9.04 12.65 -27.41
C ARG A 94 10.34 12.89 -26.67
N THR A 95 10.32 13.83 -25.70
CA THR A 95 11.48 14.14 -24.87
C THR A 95 11.09 14.25 -23.38
N ALA A 96 12.04 13.93 -22.51
CA ALA A 96 11.92 14.12 -21.07
C ALA A 96 13.03 15.07 -20.60
N GLU A 97 12.66 16.08 -19.82
CA GLU A 97 13.63 16.96 -19.16
C GLU A 97 13.97 16.38 -17.78
N ALA A 98 15.25 16.11 -17.55
CA ALA A 98 15.74 15.53 -16.31
C ALA A 98 16.76 16.48 -15.66
N VAL A 99 16.78 16.48 -14.32
CA VAL A 99 17.77 17.24 -13.55
C VAL A 99 18.60 16.24 -12.76
N GLY A 100 19.91 16.23 -13.00
CA GLY A 100 20.84 15.31 -12.36
C GLY A 100 21.26 15.75 -10.95
N PRO A 101 22.05 14.92 -10.28
CA PRO A 101 22.50 15.23 -8.92
C PRO A 101 23.39 16.47 -8.81
N ASP A 102 23.96 16.92 -9.94
CA ASP A 102 24.76 18.17 -10.00
C ASP A 102 23.87 19.41 -10.21
N GLY A 103 22.54 19.25 -10.28
CA GLY A 103 21.59 20.33 -10.49
C GLY A 103 21.43 20.75 -11.96
N ARG A 104 22.12 20.10 -12.88
CA ARG A 104 22.03 20.45 -14.31
C ARG A 104 20.85 19.77 -14.96
N ALA A 105 20.09 20.59 -15.71
CA ALA A 105 18.99 20.06 -16.53
C ALA A 105 19.53 19.61 -17.89
N TYR A 106 18.95 18.52 -18.40
CA TYR A 106 19.25 18.01 -19.74
C TYR A 106 18.02 17.29 -20.29
N THR A 107 18.00 17.07 -21.58
CA THR A 107 16.86 16.48 -22.28
C THR A 107 17.25 15.14 -22.89
N GLU A 108 16.40 14.12 -22.69
CA GLU A 108 16.58 12.78 -23.29
C GLU A 108 15.40 12.48 -24.22
N PRO A 109 15.67 12.09 -25.47
CA PRO A 109 14.60 11.65 -26.38
C PRO A 109 14.20 10.21 -26.10
N PHE A 110 12.98 9.82 -26.50
CA PHE A 110 12.48 8.45 -26.37
C PHE A 110 11.64 8.01 -27.56
N ASP A 111 11.63 6.70 -27.80
CA ASP A 111 10.66 6.03 -28.66
C ASP A 111 9.51 5.49 -27.83
N HIS A 112 9.82 4.97 -26.62
CA HIS A 112 8.85 4.53 -25.63
C HIS A 112 9.13 5.19 -24.29
N LEU A 113 8.06 5.54 -23.59
CA LEU A 113 8.14 6.12 -22.25
C LEU A 113 7.33 5.26 -21.29
N MET A 114 7.94 4.90 -20.16
CA MET A 114 7.28 4.20 -19.05
C MET A 114 7.19 5.14 -17.86
N VAL A 115 5.98 5.55 -17.48
CA VAL A 115 5.74 6.40 -16.30
C VAL A 115 5.43 5.46 -15.10
N ALA A 116 6.30 5.50 -14.12
CA ALA A 116 6.21 4.65 -12.91
C ALA A 116 6.54 5.48 -11.66
N THR A 117 5.92 6.64 -11.57
CA THR A 117 6.19 7.68 -10.57
C THR A 117 5.64 7.34 -9.16
N GLY A 118 4.98 6.19 -9.02
CA GLY A 118 4.54 5.68 -7.74
C GLY A 118 3.44 6.48 -7.08
N ALA A 119 3.49 6.59 -5.77
CA ALA A 119 2.54 7.35 -4.97
C ALA A 119 3.25 8.46 -4.19
N VAL A 120 2.47 9.43 -3.75
CA VAL A 120 2.97 10.57 -2.96
C VAL A 120 2.23 10.59 -1.62
N PRO A 121 2.93 10.71 -0.49
CA PRO A 121 2.26 10.84 0.81
C PRO A 121 1.29 12.02 0.84
N VAL A 122 0.15 11.81 1.47
CA VAL A 122 -0.80 12.88 1.72
C VAL A 122 -0.26 13.76 2.85
N ARG A 123 -0.01 15.02 2.53
CA ARG A 123 0.36 16.04 3.53
C ARG A 123 -0.74 17.08 3.55
N PRO A 124 -1.46 17.20 4.67
CA PRO A 124 -2.60 18.13 4.73
C PRO A 124 -2.22 19.59 4.94
N GLY A 125 -0.92 19.88 5.08
CA GLY A 125 -0.47 21.25 5.33
C GLY A 125 -0.84 21.73 6.74
N LEU A 126 -0.71 20.85 7.71
CA LEU A 126 -0.98 21.22 9.11
C LEU A 126 0.07 22.24 9.58
N PRO A 127 -0.33 23.26 10.35
CA PRO A 127 0.66 24.10 11.02
C PRO A 127 1.69 23.23 11.73
N GLY A 128 2.97 23.44 11.43
CA GLY A 128 4.07 22.71 12.05
C GLY A 128 4.46 21.37 11.38
N ASP A 129 3.85 20.97 10.28
CA ASP A 129 4.13 19.65 9.69
C ASP A 129 5.50 19.56 8.96
N GLU A 130 6.21 20.68 8.83
CA GLU A 130 7.58 20.71 8.29
C GLU A 130 8.66 20.81 9.38
N THR A 131 8.27 20.72 10.64
CA THR A 131 9.16 20.85 11.80
C THR A 131 10.09 19.62 11.92
N GLU A 132 11.31 19.83 12.42
CA GLU A 132 12.24 18.72 12.72
C GLU A 132 11.57 17.71 13.68
N GLY A 133 11.62 16.45 13.34
CA GLY A 133 10.98 15.37 14.10
C GLY A 133 9.62 14.96 13.54
N VAL A 134 9.15 15.63 12.48
CA VAL A 134 7.91 15.24 11.78
C VAL A 134 8.29 14.54 10.46
N PHE A 135 7.78 13.34 10.25
CA PHE A 135 8.13 12.50 9.10
C PHE A 135 6.90 11.99 8.37
N GLY A 136 7.00 11.88 7.05
CA GLY A 136 6.21 10.94 6.27
C GLY A 136 7.06 9.70 6.02
N VAL A 137 6.46 8.56 5.73
CA VAL A 137 7.19 7.34 5.44
C VAL A 137 6.68 6.77 4.12
N GLN A 138 7.49 6.87 3.07
CA GLN A 138 7.13 6.38 1.74
C GLN A 138 8.34 5.71 1.06
N THR A 139 9.52 6.31 1.22
CA THR A 139 10.74 5.84 0.54
C THR A 139 11.72 5.24 1.55
N LEU A 140 12.68 4.47 1.04
CA LEU A 140 13.74 3.94 1.89
C LEU A 140 14.54 5.06 2.56
N ASP A 141 14.74 6.18 1.85
CA ASP A 141 15.41 7.35 2.43
C ASP A 141 14.64 7.91 3.64
N ASP A 142 13.29 7.89 3.61
CA ASP A 142 12.48 8.28 4.79
C ASP A 142 12.75 7.36 5.97
N GLY A 143 12.79 6.04 5.72
CA GLY A 143 13.09 5.04 6.77
C GLY A 143 14.46 5.24 7.38
N ILE A 144 15.45 5.53 6.54
CA ILE A 144 16.82 5.86 6.98
C ILE A 144 16.82 7.13 7.84
N ALA A 145 16.09 8.16 7.41
CA ALA A 145 16.00 9.43 8.15
C ALA A 145 15.34 9.24 9.52
N VAL A 146 14.24 8.49 9.59
CA VAL A 146 13.57 8.16 10.85
C VAL A 146 14.53 7.39 11.77
N THR A 147 15.23 6.39 11.22
CA THR A 147 16.18 5.58 12.01
C THR A 147 17.31 6.46 12.57
N ALA A 148 17.89 7.33 11.74
CA ALA A 148 18.93 8.28 12.18
C ALA A 148 18.43 9.19 13.30
N TYR A 149 17.22 9.75 13.15
CA TYR A 149 16.61 10.62 14.16
C TYR A 149 16.46 9.89 15.50
N LEU A 150 15.97 8.63 15.46
CA LEU A 150 15.81 7.80 16.67
C LEU A 150 17.15 7.57 17.39
N GLU A 151 18.23 7.35 16.64
CA GLU A 151 19.56 7.12 17.22
C GLU A 151 20.19 8.39 17.79
N GLU A 152 20.07 9.51 17.07
CA GLU A 152 20.69 10.79 17.44
C GLU A 152 19.93 11.52 18.55
N ARG A 153 18.60 11.61 18.43
CA ARG A 153 17.76 12.41 19.34
C ARG A 153 17.22 11.61 20.52
N ARG A 154 17.13 10.27 20.38
CA ARG A 154 16.63 9.36 21.42
C ARG A 154 15.27 9.81 21.98
N PRO A 155 14.27 10.03 21.12
CA PRO A 155 12.94 10.46 21.56
C PRO A 155 12.33 9.44 22.52
N LYS A 156 11.40 9.90 23.38
CA LYS A 156 10.70 9.04 24.33
C LYS A 156 9.24 8.84 23.95
N ARG A 157 8.63 9.82 23.27
CA ARG A 157 7.20 9.83 22.95
C ARG A 157 7.03 9.98 21.44
N ALA A 158 6.25 9.07 20.89
CA ALA A 158 5.92 9.11 19.46
C ALA A 158 4.42 9.32 19.28
N VAL A 159 4.05 10.19 18.37
CA VAL A 159 2.66 10.30 17.92
C VAL A 159 2.60 9.90 16.45
N VAL A 160 1.71 8.97 16.14
CA VAL A 160 1.42 8.56 14.76
C VAL A 160 0.05 9.11 14.37
N VAL A 161 0.00 9.95 13.35
CA VAL A 161 -1.25 10.51 12.84
C VAL A 161 -1.67 9.68 11.61
N GLY A 162 -2.70 8.87 11.78
CA GLY A 162 -3.22 7.97 10.74
C GLY A 162 -3.23 6.52 11.16
N GLY A 163 -4.41 5.89 11.06
CA GLY A 163 -4.66 4.51 11.47
C GLY A 163 -4.70 3.51 10.30
N GLY A 164 -3.95 3.77 9.22
CA GLY A 164 -3.80 2.83 8.10
C GLY A 164 -2.57 1.93 8.27
N TYR A 165 -2.28 1.11 7.25
CA TYR A 165 -1.17 0.14 7.29
C TYR A 165 0.14 0.74 7.80
N ILE A 166 0.66 1.76 7.11
CA ILE A 166 1.96 2.36 7.44
C ILE A 166 1.95 2.97 8.85
N GLY A 167 0.86 3.65 9.21
CA GLY A 167 0.75 4.26 10.54
C GLY A 167 0.85 3.21 11.64
N LEU A 168 0.11 2.10 11.51
CA LEU A 168 0.10 1.06 12.55
C LEU A 168 1.42 0.29 12.60
N GLU A 169 2.02 -0.01 11.44
CA GLU A 169 3.34 -0.65 11.38
C GLU A 169 4.42 0.24 12.02
N MET A 170 4.35 1.56 11.79
CA MET A 170 5.29 2.51 12.41
C MET A 170 5.05 2.64 13.91
N ALA A 171 3.78 2.61 14.36
CA ALA A 171 3.45 2.63 15.78
C ALA A 171 4.05 1.40 16.50
N GLU A 172 3.89 0.21 15.90
CA GLU A 172 4.53 -1.01 16.42
C GLU A 172 6.05 -0.86 16.45
N ALA A 173 6.66 -0.35 15.36
CA ALA A 173 8.11 -0.18 15.28
C ALA A 173 8.63 0.73 16.42
N PHE A 174 7.93 1.83 16.71
CA PHE A 174 8.30 2.73 17.81
C PHE A 174 8.10 2.07 19.18
N ALA A 175 7.02 1.32 19.37
CA ALA A 175 6.78 0.59 20.62
C ALA A 175 7.89 -0.47 20.85
N MET A 176 8.31 -1.17 19.79
CA MET A 176 9.44 -2.12 19.85
C MET A 176 10.76 -1.42 20.22
N ARG A 177 10.89 -0.13 19.89
CA ARG A 177 12.06 0.68 20.25
C ARG A 177 11.95 1.27 21.66
N GLY A 178 10.85 0.99 22.37
CA GLY A 178 10.64 1.42 23.77
C GLY A 178 10.07 2.82 23.93
N LEU A 179 9.49 3.41 22.88
CA LEU A 179 8.84 4.71 22.99
C LEU A 179 7.40 4.53 23.55
N GLU A 180 6.92 5.56 24.24
CA GLU A 180 5.49 5.71 24.52
C GLU A 180 4.82 6.13 23.20
N VAL A 181 3.82 5.38 22.75
CA VAL A 181 3.22 5.60 21.44
C VAL A 181 1.74 5.95 21.54
N THR A 182 1.34 7.04 20.89
CA THR A 182 -0.07 7.39 20.69
C THR A 182 -0.37 7.39 19.19
N VAL A 183 -1.44 6.70 18.80
CA VAL A 183 -1.95 6.72 17.43
C VAL A 183 -3.25 7.56 17.42
N ILE A 184 -3.31 8.54 16.53
CA ILE A 184 -4.50 9.40 16.34
C ILE A 184 -5.12 9.06 14.99
N THR A 185 -6.38 8.62 14.99
CA THR A 185 -7.09 8.29 13.76
C THR A 185 -8.50 8.88 13.73
N SER A 186 -8.89 9.41 12.57
CA SER A 186 -10.25 9.96 12.38
C SER A 186 -11.30 8.85 12.22
N GLY A 187 -10.90 7.63 11.97
CA GLY A 187 -11.81 6.49 11.86
C GLY A 187 -12.39 6.06 13.20
N ALA A 188 -13.49 5.30 13.14
CA ALA A 188 -14.10 4.73 14.34
C ALA A 188 -13.17 3.70 15.02
N GLU A 189 -12.33 3.04 14.22
CA GLU A 189 -11.32 2.08 14.67
C GLU A 189 -10.06 2.23 13.83
N PRO A 190 -8.90 1.72 14.31
CA PRO A 190 -7.70 1.65 13.47
C PRO A 190 -7.85 0.59 12.38
N MET A 191 -6.92 0.57 11.43
CA MET A 191 -6.92 -0.27 10.24
C MET A 191 -8.14 0.03 9.35
N SER A 192 -8.22 1.26 8.88
CA SER A 192 -9.34 1.78 8.10
C SER A 192 -9.76 0.96 6.85
N PRO A 193 -8.89 0.13 6.23
CA PRO A 193 -9.36 -0.76 5.17
C PRO A 193 -10.26 -1.92 5.63
N LEU A 194 -10.30 -2.21 6.93
CA LEU A 194 -11.22 -3.21 7.50
C LEU A 194 -12.54 -2.56 7.89
N ASP A 195 -13.54 -3.39 8.09
CA ASP A 195 -14.78 -2.97 8.76
C ASP A 195 -14.52 -2.69 10.25
N PRO A 196 -15.29 -1.80 10.91
CA PRO A 196 -15.01 -1.42 12.29
C PRO A 196 -14.97 -2.59 13.28
N ASP A 197 -15.82 -3.62 13.13
CA ASP A 197 -15.82 -4.79 14.01
C ASP A 197 -14.49 -5.57 13.93
N MET A 198 -13.88 -5.61 12.73
CA MET A 198 -12.58 -6.23 12.54
C MET A 198 -11.44 -5.32 12.99
N GLY A 199 -11.58 -3.99 12.77
CA GLY A 199 -10.63 -2.99 13.27
C GLY A 199 -10.53 -2.98 14.79
N ALA A 200 -11.64 -3.24 15.49
CA ALA A 200 -11.65 -3.31 16.96
C ALA A 200 -10.73 -4.40 17.51
N LEU A 201 -10.55 -5.50 16.77
CA LEU A 201 -9.60 -6.56 17.17
C LEU A 201 -8.16 -6.04 17.12
N VAL A 202 -7.84 -5.26 16.12
CA VAL A 202 -6.52 -4.64 15.97
C VAL A 202 -6.29 -3.62 17.10
N HIS A 203 -7.32 -2.81 17.42
CA HIS A 203 -7.29 -1.85 18.52
C HIS A 203 -6.94 -2.56 19.86
N GLY A 204 -7.62 -3.68 20.13
CA GLY A 204 -7.36 -4.48 21.33
C GLY A 204 -5.90 -4.94 21.43
N ALA A 205 -5.35 -5.45 20.34
CA ALA A 205 -3.96 -5.92 20.33
C ALA A 205 -2.97 -4.77 20.51
N MET A 206 -3.26 -3.60 19.93
CA MET A 206 -2.42 -2.41 20.12
C MET A 206 -2.43 -1.97 21.60
N ALA A 207 -3.60 -1.98 22.24
CA ALA A 207 -3.73 -1.66 23.66
C ALA A 207 -2.96 -2.66 24.53
N GLU A 208 -3.01 -3.96 24.20
CA GLU A 208 -2.22 -5.00 24.88
C GLU A 208 -0.71 -4.74 24.78
N MET A 209 -0.27 -4.16 23.66
CA MET A 209 1.14 -3.78 23.45
C MET A 209 1.50 -2.44 24.12
N GLY A 210 0.52 -1.75 24.72
CA GLY A 210 0.74 -0.47 25.40
C GLY A 210 0.68 0.73 24.47
N ILE A 211 0.14 0.57 23.27
CA ILE A 211 -0.04 1.66 22.32
C ILE A 211 -1.40 2.31 22.58
N ASP A 212 -1.42 3.63 22.81
CA ASP A 212 -2.63 4.40 23.09
C ASP A 212 -3.28 4.81 21.76
N VAL A 213 -4.47 4.27 21.46
CA VAL A 213 -5.16 4.56 20.18
C VAL A 213 -6.33 5.51 20.42
N ARG A 214 -6.28 6.67 19.78
CA ARG A 214 -7.30 7.73 19.85
C ARG A 214 -8.12 7.72 18.56
N THR A 215 -9.31 7.16 18.64
CA THR A 215 -10.22 7.04 17.49
C THR A 215 -11.18 8.23 17.40
N GLY A 216 -11.63 8.51 16.19
CA GLY A 216 -12.54 9.64 15.92
C GLY A 216 -11.90 11.00 16.13
N GLU A 217 -10.58 11.08 16.21
CA GLU A 217 -9.83 12.30 16.40
C GLU A 217 -9.03 12.65 15.15
N ARG A 218 -8.83 13.93 14.90
CA ARG A 218 -8.10 14.41 13.73
C ARG A 218 -7.07 15.45 14.17
N ALA A 219 -5.81 15.28 13.81
CA ALA A 219 -4.79 16.27 14.10
C ALA A 219 -5.13 17.59 13.40
N SER A 220 -4.95 18.69 14.09
CA SER A 220 -5.19 20.05 13.59
C SER A 220 -3.92 20.90 13.51
N ALA A 221 -2.92 20.59 14.33
CA ALA A 221 -1.63 21.30 14.32
C ALA A 221 -0.57 20.44 14.97
N ILE A 222 0.67 20.78 14.72
CA ILE A 222 1.85 20.23 15.38
C ILE A 222 2.58 21.40 16.06
N GLU A 223 2.78 21.31 17.36
CA GLU A 223 3.49 22.34 18.13
C GLU A 223 4.99 22.07 18.10
N ALA A 224 5.76 23.14 18.13
CA ALA A 224 7.21 23.09 18.09
C ALA A 224 7.84 24.14 19.00
N GLU A 225 8.98 23.79 19.61
CA GLU A 225 9.84 24.71 20.34
C GLU A 225 11.25 24.62 19.77
N GLU A 226 11.87 25.77 19.57
CA GLU A 226 13.22 25.84 18.99
C GLU A 226 13.37 25.00 17.69
N GLY A 227 12.31 24.98 16.87
CA GLY A 227 12.31 24.27 15.58
C GLY A 227 12.11 22.78 15.65
N ARG A 228 11.81 22.21 16.83
CA ARG A 228 11.58 20.76 17.01
C ARG A 228 10.19 20.49 17.53
N VAL A 229 9.59 19.39 17.08
CA VAL A 229 8.25 18.98 17.49
C VAL A 229 8.19 18.74 19.01
N THR A 230 7.10 19.20 19.62
CA THR A 230 6.82 19.00 21.05
C THR A 230 5.45 18.35 21.28
N ALA A 231 4.49 18.51 20.37
CA ALA A 231 3.16 17.93 20.56
C ALA A 231 2.35 17.91 19.26
N VAL A 232 1.31 17.06 19.25
CA VAL A 232 0.25 17.07 18.23
C VAL A 232 -1.05 17.53 18.90
N VAL A 233 -1.76 18.44 18.24
CA VAL A 233 -3.00 19.03 18.73
C VAL A 233 -4.19 18.48 17.95
N THR A 234 -5.26 18.08 18.67
CA THR A 234 -6.54 17.69 18.07
C THR A 234 -7.67 18.53 18.68
N PRO A 235 -8.68 18.93 17.90
CA PRO A 235 -9.85 19.62 18.47
C PRO A 235 -10.66 18.64 19.32
N GLU A 236 -11.17 19.11 20.46
CA GLU A 236 -12.04 18.31 21.33
C GLU A 236 -13.43 18.14 20.67
N LYS A 237 -13.96 16.94 20.66
CA LYS A 237 -15.31 16.68 20.12
C LYS A 237 -16.36 17.40 20.97
N PRO A 238 -17.19 18.26 20.33
CA PRO A 238 -18.29 18.88 21.12
C PRO A 238 -19.32 17.85 21.52
N UNK A 239 -19.53 17.78 22.64
CA UNK A 239 -20.51 16.90 23.14
C UNK A 239 -21.87 17.58 23.15
N GLY A 240 -22.71 17.47 22.20
CA GLY A 240 -24.06 18.02 22.15
C GLY A 240 -24.31 19.03 21.03
N ARG A 241 -25.50 19.60 21.02
CA ARG A 241 -25.96 20.49 19.96
C ARG A 241 -25.29 21.87 20.05
N VAL A 242 -24.54 22.23 19.02
CA VAL A 242 -23.69 23.43 19.02
C VAL A 242 -24.47 24.73 18.86
N THR A 243 -24.31 25.62 19.83
CA THR A 243 -24.50 27.05 19.66
C THR A 243 -23.18 27.71 20.11
N ALA A 244 -22.31 28.00 19.15
CA ALA A 244 -21.03 28.72 19.31
C ALA A 244 -20.21 28.39 20.58
N VAL A 245 -19.22 27.51 20.49
CA VAL A 245 -18.25 27.28 21.57
C VAL A 245 -16.85 27.18 21.00
N VAL A 246 -15.92 27.89 21.59
CA VAL A 246 -14.48 27.63 21.46
C VAL A 246 -14.21 26.39 22.31
N THR A 247 -14.00 25.23 21.67
CA THR A 247 -13.64 24.01 22.39
C THR A 247 -12.16 24.03 22.72
N PRO A 248 -11.75 23.65 23.95
CA PRO A 248 -10.33 23.49 24.25
C PRO A 248 -9.73 22.36 23.41
N GLU A 249 -8.55 22.57 22.89
CA GLU A 249 -7.83 21.58 22.09
C GLU A 249 -7.13 20.55 23.02
N LYS A 250 -7.14 19.28 22.62
CA LYS A 250 -6.32 18.26 23.28
C LYS A 250 -4.93 18.29 22.69
N THR A 251 -3.93 18.16 23.54
CA THR A 251 -2.52 18.15 23.16
C THR A 251 -1.89 16.82 23.54
N TYR A 252 -1.21 16.19 22.59
CA TYR A 252 -0.50 14.92 22.78
C TYR A 252 1.00 15.19 22.67
N PRO A 253 1.74 15.15 23.80
CA PRO A 253 3.18 15.39 23.77
C PRO A 253 3.91 14.42 22.84
N ALA A 254 4.86 14.94 22.05
CA ALA A 254 5.57 14.15 21.07
C ALA A 254 7.00 14.66 20.89
N ASP A 255 7.95 13.73 20.84
CA ASP A 255 9.34 14.01 20.50
C ASP A 255 9.62 13.58 19.06
N ILE A 256 8.73 12.75 18.47
CA ILE A 256 8.73 12.36 17.05
C ILE A 256 7.29 12.16 16.59
N VAL A 257 6.98 12.58 15.36
CA VAL A 257 5.65 12.43 14.75
C VAL A 257 5.80 11.76 13.40
N VAL A 258 4.93 10.77 13.11
CA VAL A 258 4.80 10.21 11.76
C VAL A 258 3.40 10.54 11.21
N LEU A 259 3.36 11.13 10.02
CA LEU A 259 2.13 11.40 9.28
C LEU A 259 1.83 10.22 8.36
N GLY A 260 1.05 9.26 8.87
CA GLY A 260 0.60 8.07 8.14
C GLY A 260 -0.79 8.26 7.53
N LEU A 261 -0.99 9.36 6.82
CA LEU A 261 -2.31 9.82 6.35
C LEU A 261 -2.69 9.24 4.97
N GLY A 262 -1.96 8.21 4.54
CA GLY A 262 -2.20 7.58 3.26
C GLY A 262 -1.41 8.25 2.13
N VAL A 263 -1.68 7.77 0.91
CA VAL A 263 -0.96 8.22 -0.29
C VAL A 263 -1.97 8.54 -1.39
N ARG A 264 -1.54 9.37 -2.35
CA ARG A 264 -2.27 9.60 -3.59
C ARG A 264 -1.40 9.19 -4.78
N PRO A 265 -2.01 8.86 -5.93
CA PRO A 265 -1.22 8.56 -7.12
C PRO A 265 -0.26 9.70 -7.47
N GLY A 266 0.99 9.35 -7.80
CA GLY A 266 2.02 10.30 -8.22
C GLY A 266 1.87 10.66 -9.70
N SER A 267 0.73 11.24 -10.06
CA SER A 267 0.33 11.49 -11.46
C SER A 267 0.58 12.92 -11.93
N ASP A 268 1.20 13.77 -11.10
CA ASP A 268 1.33 15.19 -11.42
C ASP A 268 2.13 15.42 -12.74
N LEU A 269 3.28 14.76 -12.88
CA LEU A 269 4.10 14.84 -14.09
C LEU A 269 3.30 14.41 -15.35
N ALA A 270 2.51 13.35 -15.23
CA ALA A 270 1.68 12.85 -16.33
C ALA A 270 0.55 13.82 -16.67
N ARG A 271 -0.08 14.40 -15.64
CA ARG A 271 -1.15 15.41 -15.83
C ARG A 271 -0.62 16.64 -16.58
N GLU A 272 0.55 17.14 -16.14
CA GLU A 272 1.19 18.31 -16.77
C GLU A 272 1.58 18.03 -18.23
N ALA A 273 1.92 16.78 -18.54
CA ALA A 273 2.22 16.35 -19.91
C ALA A 273 0.97 16.10 -20.76
N GLY A 274 -0.24 16.19 -20.19
CA GLY A 274 -1.49 16.02 -20.92
C GLY A 274 -2.01 14.60 -21.01
N LEU A 275 -1.49 13.66 -20.20
CA LEU A 275 -2.04 12.30 -20.12
C LEU A 275 -3.37 12.31 -19.36
N GLU A 276 -4.27 11.42 -19.74
CA GLU A 276 -5.59 11.30 -19.11
C GLU A 276 -5.45 10.82 -17.64
N ILE A 277 -6.07 11.60 -16.73
CA ILE A 277 -6.10 11.29 -15.30
C ILE A 277 -7.56 10.97 -14.92
N GLY A 278 -7.76 9.86 -14.26
CA GLY A 278 -9.10 9.40 -13.90
C GLY A 278 -9.61 9.91 -12.56
N PRO A 279 -10.82 9.49 -12.18
CA PRO A 279 -11.49 10.01 -10.97
C PRO A 279 -10.78 9.68 -9.67
N THR A 280 -9.88 8.69 -9.63
CA THR A 280 -9.10 8.38 -8.42
C THR A 280 -7.84 9.25 -8.30
N GLY A 281 -7.56 10.08 -9.32
CA GLY A 281 -6.32 10.85 -9.42
C GLY A 281 -5.17 10.08 -10.08
N GLY A 282 -5.38 8.83 -10.45
CA GLY A 282 -4.36 8.01 -11.12
C GLY A 282 -4.38 8.18 -12.64
N ILE A 283 -3.27 7.83 -13.28
CA ILE A 283 -3.16 7.84 -14.74
C ILE A 283 -4.08 6.73 -15.29
N VAL A 284 -4.89 7.10 -16.29
CA VAL A 284 -5.78 6.12 -16.95
C VAL A 284 -4.94 5.23 -17.87
N VAL A 285 -5.06 3.92 -17.72
CA VAL A 285 -4.38 2.93 -18.57
C VAL A 285 -5.37 1.84 -19.00
N ASP A 286 -5.11 1.29 -20.18
CA ASP A 286 -5.86 0.11 -20.63
C ASP A 286 -5.28 -1.18 -19.99
N ALA A 287 -5.90 -2.32 -20.29
CA ALA A 287 -5.44 -3.61 -19.73
C ALA A 287 -4.02 -4.00 -20.19
N ARG A 288 -3.48 -3.34 -21.20
CA ARG A 288 -2.11 -3.55 -21.65
C ARG A 288 -1.12 -2.57 -21.01
N MET A 289 -1.60 -1.71 -20.11
CA MET A 289 -0.86 -0.63 -19.43
C MET A 289 -0.47 0.53 -20.38
N ARG A 290 -1.21 0.72 -21.49
CA ARG A 290 -1.02 1.86 -22.39
C ARG A 290 -1.83 3.05 -21.87
N THR A 291 -1.24 4.24 -21.96
CA THR A 291 -1.91 5.49 -21.60
C THR A 291 -2.72 6.03 -22.81
N SER A 292 -3.26 7.23 -22.66
CA SER A 292 -3.97 7.94 -23.74
C SER A 292 -3.05 8.38 -24.90
N HIS A 293 -1.72 8.24 -24.74
CA HIS A 293 -0.75 8.69 -25.76
C HIS A 293 0.06 7.49 -26.29
N GLU A 294 0.17 7.40 -27.63
CA GLU A 294 0.89 6.28 -28.28
C GLU A 294 2.36 6.24 -27.90
N GLY A 295 2.85 5.05 -27.53
CA GLY A 295 4.24 4.86 -27.12
C GLY A 295 4.50 5.23 -25.67
N VAL A 296 3.45 5.64 -24.94
CA VAL A 296 3.55 6.01 -23.52
C VAL A 296 2.76 5.00 -22.68
N TRP A 297 3.43 4.47 -21.68
CA TRP A 297 2.94 3.40 -20.79
C TRP A 297 3.00 3.90 -19.35
N ALA A 298 2.13 3.36 -18.48
CA ALA A 298 2.23 3.69 -17.05
C ALA A 298 1.85 2.48 -16.22
N ALA A 299 2.43 2.37 -15.02
CA ALA A 299 2.15 1.26 -14.10
C ALA A 299 2.57 1.59 -12.67
N GLY A 300 2.02 0.85 -11.73
CA GLY A 300 2.29 0.99 -10.31
C GLY A 300 1.31 1.94 -9.65
N ASP A 301 1.71 2.50 -8.52
CA ASP A 301 0.79 3.25 -7.67
C ASP A 301 0.33 4.59 -8.30
N CYS A 302 0.97 5.01 -9.40
CA CYS A 302 0.57 6.22 -10.11
C CYS A 302 -0.64 6.02 -11.05
N VAL A 303 -1.09 4.77 -11.28
CA VAL A 303 -2.19 4.49 -12.22
C VAL A 303 -3.49 4.11 -11.49
N GLU A 304 -4.61 4.26 -12.21
CA GLU A 304 -5.87 3.61 -11.81
C GLU A 304 -5.84 2.13 -12.16
N SER A 305 -6.43 1.31 -11.30
CA SER A 305 -6.62 -0.11 -11.55
C SER A 305 -8.10 -0.45 -11.61
N PHE A 306 -8.48 -1.41 -12.44
CA PHE A 306 -9.84 -1.93 -12.50
C PHE A 306 -10.07 -2.91 -11.34
N HIS A 307 -11.06 -2.62 -10.48
CA HIS A 307 -11.41 -3.53 -9.37
C HIS A 307 -12.40 -4.58 -9.85
N ARG A 308 -12.02 -5.84 -9.77
CA ARG A 308 -12.76 -6.96 -10.40
C ARG A 308 -14.17 -7.17 -9.84
N ILE A 309 -14.38 -6.87 -8.56
CA ILE A 309 -15.69 -7.08 -7.91
C ILE A 309 -16.60 -5.87 -8.12
N SER A 310 -16.16 -4.67 -7.72
CA SER A 310 -16.98 -3.45 -7.87
C SER A 310 -17.10 -2.98 -9.32
N ARG A 311 -16.18 -3.42 -10.21
CA ARG A 311 -16.08 -3.03 -11.63
C ARG A 311 -15.84 -1.53 -11.80
N ARG A 312 -15.17 -0.92 -10.84
CA ARG A 312 -14.87 0.53 -10.80
C ARG A 312 -13.35 0.76 -10.83
N PRO A 313 -12.91 1.93 -11.28
CA PRO A 313 -11.50 2.30 -11.10
C PRO A 313 -11.21 2.53 -9.62
N VAL A 314 -10.02 2.10 -9.18
CA VAL A 314 -9.53 2.27 -7.81
C VAL A 314 -8.05 2.66 -7.85
N ALA A 315 -7.60 3.36 -6.82
CA ALA A 315 -6.17 3.59 -6.59
C ALA A 315 -5.78 2.78 -5.34
N ILE A 316 -5.02 1.72 -5.54
CA ILE A 316 -4.57 0.82 -4.45
C ILE A 316 -3.06 0.63 -4.58
N ALA A 317 -2.32 1.24 -3.66
CA ALA A 317 -0.86 1.23 -3.66
C ALA A 317 -0.36 -0.08 -3.02
N LEU A 318 -0.02 -1.07 -3.85
CA LEU A 318 0.50 -2.36 -3.41
C LEU A 318 1.62 -2.82 -4.36
N GLY A 319 2.76 -3.20 -3.78
CA GLY A 319 3.91 -3.68 -4.55
C GLY A 319 3.61 -4.88 -5.46
N THR A 320 2.68 -5.75 -5.06
CA THR A 320 2.25 -6.89 -5.89
C THR A 320 1.57 -6.42 -7.17
N HIS A 321 0.78 -5.34 -7.10
CA HIS A 321 0.14 -4.74 -8.28
C HIS A 321 1.20 -4.08 -9.16
N ALA A 322 2.07 -3.26 -8.56
CA ALA A 322 3.11 -2.53 -9.27
C ALA A 322 4.02 -3.46 -10.09
N ASN A 323 4.48 -4.56 -9.48
CA ASN A 323 5.32 -5.54 -10.16
C ASN A 323 4.61 -6.23 -11.32
N LYS A 324 3.35 -6.65 -11.13
CA LYS A 324 2.56 -7.32 -12.19
C LYS A 324 2.26 -6.36 -13.35
N GLN A 325 1.87 -5.12 -13.04
CA GLN A 325 1.59 -4.09 -14.04
C GLN A 325 2.86 -3.74 -14.83
N GLY A 326 3.99 -3.54 -14.12
CA GLY A 326 5.29 -3.29 -14.77
C GLY A 326 5.68 -4.43 -15.69
N ARG A 327 5.50 -5.67 -15.25
CA ARG A 327 5.75 -6.85 -16.09
C ARG A 327 4.90 -6.83 -17.36
N VAL A 328 3.59 -6.52 -17.23
CA VAL A 328 2.68 -6.44 -18.38
C VAL A 328 3.12 -5.33 -19.35
N ALA A 329 3.42 -4.14 -18.83
CA ALA A 329 3.92 -3.04 -19.64
C ALA A 329 5.20 -3.44 -20.39
N GLY A 330 6.17 -4.03 -19.70
CA GLY A 330 7.45 -4.44 -20.30
C GLY A 330 7.29 -5.51 -21.39
N ILE A 331 6.36 -6.47 -21.22
CA ILE A 331 6.06 -7.46 -22.26
C ILE A 331 5.53 -6.75 -23.52
N ASN A 332 4.60 -5.82 -23.34
CA ASN A 332 3.96 -5.12 -24.45
C ASN A 332 4.95 -4.15 -25.14
N ILE A 333 5.77 -3.43 -24.38
CA ILE A 333 6.85 -2.59 -24.91
C ILE A 333 7.83 -3.44 -25.73
N GLY A 334 8.11 -4.65 -25.25
CA GLY A 334 9.00 -5.62 -25.91
C GLY A 334 8.37 -6.37 -27.09
N GLY A 335 7.24 -5.89 -27.63
CA GLY A 335 6.59 -6.47 -28.80
C GLY A 335 5.76 -7.72 -28.54
N GLY A 336 5.56 -8.07 -27.27
CA GLY A 336 4.71 -9.20 -26.89
C GLY A 336 3.25 -8.81 -26.66
N TYR A 337 2.49 -9.72 -26.08
CA TYR A 337 1.10 -9.46 -25.71
C TYR A 337 0.85 -9.95 -24.27
N ALA A 338 0.43 -9.04 -23.41
CA ALA A 338 0.05 -9.35 -22.04
C ALA A 338 -1.05 -8.38 -21.58
N ARG A 339 -1.87 -8.84 -20.64
CA ARG A 339 -2.95 -8.04 -20.05
C ARG A 339 -2.86 -8.10 -18.53
N PHE A 340 -3.22 -7.01 -17.90
CA PHE A 340 -3.45 -6.93 -16.46
C PHE A 340 -4.96 -6.99 -16.23
N GLU A 341 -5.41 -8.04 -15.56
CA GLU A 341 -6.84 -8.35 -15.46
C GLU A 341 -7.55 -7.60 -14.31
N GLY A 342 -6.85 -6.71 -13.65
CA GLY A 342 -7.40 -5.92 -12.55
C GLY A 342 -6.96 -6.41 -11.18
N VAL A 343 -7.61 -5.88 -10.15
CA VAL A 343 -7.21 -6.09 -8.75
C VAL A 343 -8.40 -6.54 -7.90
N LEU A 344 -8.10 -7.17 -6.77
CA LEU A 344 -9.04 -7.47 -5.69
C LEU A 344 -8.73 -6.64 -4.44
N GLY A 345 -7.59 -5.95 -4.41
CA GLY A 345 -7.15 -5.25 -3.22
C GLY A 345 -6.71 -6.20 -2.10
N THR A 346 -6.20 -7.40 -2.47
CA THR A 346 -5.73 -8.37 -1.48
C THR A 346 -4.51 -7.83 -0.76
N ALA A 347 -4.62 -7.68 0.56
CA ALA A 347 -3.56 -7.15 1.39
C ALA A 347 -3.44 -7.96 2.68
N ILE A 348 -2.23 -8.06 3.18
CA ILE A 348 -1.94 -8.71 4.44
C ILE A 348 -0.85 -7.91 5.14
N THR A 349 -0.97 -7.74 6.45
CA THR A 349 0.07 -7.15 7.28
C THR A 349 0.07 -7.82 8.66
N LYS A 350 1.10 -7.51 9.42
CA LYS A 350 1.20 -7.87 10.83
C LYS A 350 1.12 -6.57 11.64
N VAL A 351 0.26 -6.54 12.63
CA VAL A 351 0.19 -5.44 13.60
C VAL A 351 0.27 -6.07 15.00
N CYS A 352 1.29 -5.71 15.74
CA CYS A 352 1.61 -6.35 17.02
C CYS A 352 1.79 -7.86 16.80
N ASP A 353 1.00 -8.70 17.41
CA ASP A 353 1.05 -10.15 17.20
C ASP A 353 -0.13 -10.68 16.38
N LEU A 354 -0.88 -9.77 15.74
CA LEU A 354 -1.98 -10.15 14.85
C LEU A 354 -1.56 -10.14 13.38
N GLU A 355 -2.01 -11.15 12.68
CA GLU A 355 -2.02 -11.19 11.22
C GLU A 355 -3.35 -10.60 10.76
N VAL A 356 -3.30 -9.57 9.95
CA VAL A 356 -4.46 -8.78 9.49
C VAL A 356 -4.52 -8.87 7.97
N ALA A 357 -5.63 -9.36 7.43
CA ALA A 357 -5.75 -9.57 5.99
C ALA A 357 -7.14 -9.22 5.47
N ARG A 358 -7.19 -8.77 4.21
CA ARG A 358 -8.45 -8.52 3.53
C ARG A 358 -8.32 -8.79 2.03
N THR A 359 -9.46 -9.05 1.37
CA THR A 359 -9.53 -9.17 -0.09
C THR A 359 -10.96 -8.87 -0.54
N GLY A 360 -11.12 -8.32 -1.75
CA GLY A 360 -12.43 -7.91 -2.26
C GLY A 360 -12.92 -6.65 -1.54
N LEU A 361 -14.21 -6.58 -1.29
CA LEU A 361 -14.88 -5.39 -0.74
C LEU A 361 -15.13 -5.53 0.76
N ASN A 362 -15.00 -4.44 1.50
CA ASN A 362 -15.56 -4.32 2.84
C ASN A 362 -17.03 -3.84 2.73
N GLU A 363 -17.72 -3.69 3.86
CA GLU A 363 -19.15 -3.30 3.86
C GLU A 363 -19.38 -1.96 3.13
N ALA A 364 -18.61 -0.94 3.48
CA ALA A 364 -18.77 0.39 2.89
C ALA A 364 -18.50 0.37 1.37
N GLU A 365 -17.48 -0.37 0.94
CA GLU A 365 -17.15 -0.51 -0.48
C GLU A 365 -18.25 -1.29 -1.23
N ALA A 366 -18.84 -2.30 -0.61
CA ALA A 366 -19.93 -3.08 -1.20
C ALA A 366 -21.19 -2.21 -1.35
N GLU A 367 -21.54 -1.42 -0.31
CA GLU A 367 -22.63 -0.46 -0.38
C GLU A 367 -22.41 0.59 -1.47
N ALA A 368 -21.21 1.19 -1.50
CA ALA A 368 -20.86 2.19 -2.50
C ALA A 368 -20.92 1.61 -3.92
N ALA A 369 -20.60 0.32 -4.08
CA ALA A 369 -20.69 -0.36 -5.37
C ALA A 369 -22.13 -0.75 -5.74
N GLY A 370 -23.09 -0.60 -4.82
CA GLY A 370 -24.52 -0.86 -5.07
C GLY A 370 -24.95 -2.30 -4.81
N PHE A 371 -24.15 -3.08 -4.09
CA PHE A 371 -24.51 -4.46 -3.77
C PHE A 371 -25.47 -4.53 -2.58
N ALA A 372 -26.53 -5.32 -2.71
CA ALA A 372 -27.31 -5.79 -1.56
C ALA A 372 -26.63 -7.08 -1.08
N PHE A 373 -26.13 -7.09 0.14
CA PHE A 373 -25.31 -8.19 0.64
C PHE A 373 -25.75 -8.69 2.01
N GLU A 374 -25.31 -9.88 2.32
CA GLU A 374 -25.34 -10.47 3.67
C GLU A 374 -23.89 -10.64 4.13
N LYS A 375 -23.73 -10.75 5.44
CA LYS A 375 -22.40 -10.88 6.05
C LYS A 375 -22.43 -11.86 7.21
N VAL A 376 -21.28 -12.43 7.50
CA VAL A 376 -21.04 -13.23 8.72
C VAL A 376 -19.68 -12.83 9.27
N THR A 377 -19.63 -12.70 10.59
CA THR A 377 -18.38 -12.57 11.35
C THR A 377 -18.36 -13.71 12.34
N MET A 378 -17.27 -14.49 12.40
CA MET A 378 -17.17 -15.61 13.32
C MET A 378 -15.76 -15.86 13.80
N GLU A 379 -15.65 -16.27 15.04
CA GLU A 379 -14.37 -16.66 15.64
C GLU A 379 -14.16 -18.16 15.50
N SER A 380 -12.92 -18.56 15.31
CA SER A 380 -12.49 -19.95 15.21
C SER A 380 -11.05 -20.07 15.72
N THR A 381 -10.44 -21.23 15.50
CA THR A 381 -9.05 -21.47 15.90
C THR A 381 -8.15 -21.64 14.66
N THR A 382 -6.87 -21.26 14.83
CA THR A 382 -5.88 -21.31 13.75
C THR A 382 -5.48 -22.73 13.37
N ARG A 383 -5.69 -23.69 14.26
CA ARG A 383 -5.39 -25.13 14.08
C ARG A 383 -6.34 -25.93 14.99
N ALA A 384 -6.25 -27.26 14.97
CA ALA A 384 -7.12 -28.10 15.82
C ALA A 384 -7.02 -27.65 17.28
N GLY A 385 -8.15 -27.44 17.95
CA GLY A 385 -8.17 -26.82 19.29
C GLY A 385 -7.39 -27.58 20.37
N TYR A 386 -7.22 -28.89 20.21
CA TYR A 386 -6.42 -29.70 21.11
C TYR A 386 -4.92 -29.66 20.81
N TYR A 387 -4.52 -29.13 19.66
CA TYR A 387 -3.11 -29.13 19.23
C TYR A 387 -2.37 -27.96 19.88
N PRO A 388 -1.15 -28.19 20.42
CA PRO A 388 -0.40 -27.09 21.04
C PRO A 388 -0.22 -25.89 20.12
N GLY A 389 -0.40 -24.68 20.67
CA GLY A 389 -0.30 -23.44 19.92
C GLY A 389 -1.58 -23.07 19.17
N ALA A 390 -2.67 -23.79 19.38
CA ALA A 390 -3.97 -23.37 18.85
C ALA A 390 -4.34 -22.02 19.48
N THR A 391 -4.72 -21.06 18.63
CA THR A 391 -5.11 -19.72 19.07
C THR A 391 -6.25 -19.22 18.20
N TRP A 392 -6.80 -18.06 18.55
CA TRP A 392 -8.00 -17.53 17.90
C TRP A 392 -7.71 -16.86 16.55
N MET A 393 -8.73 -16.88 15.70
CA MET A 393 -8.84 -16.04 14.52
C MET A 393 -10.30 -15.71 14.25
N THR A 394 -10.53 -14.55 13.68
CA THR A 394 -11.87 -14.10 13.27
C THR A 394 -11.89 -14.00 11.75
N VAL A 395 -12.93 -14.56 11.16
CA VAL A 395 -13.17 -14.51 9.70
C VAL A 395 -14.47 -13.74 9.47
N LYS A 396 -14.44 -12.78 8.58
CA LYS A 396 -15.63 -12.05 8.14
C LYS A 396 -15.77 -12.21 6.63
N LEU A 397 -16.95 -12.57 6.16
CA LEU A 397 -17.25 -12.71 4.73
C LEU A 397 -18.49 -11.89 4.38
N LEU A 398 -18.49 -11.36 3.15
CA LEU A 398 -19.61 -10.66 2.53
C LEU A 398 -19.99 -11.37 1.24
N ALA A 399 -21.30 -11.57 1.00
CA ALA A 399 -21.76 -12.15 -0.26
C ALA A 399 -23.03 -11.43 -0.73
N GLU A 400 -23.18 -11.34 -2.04
CA GLU A 400 -24.37 -10.74 -2.66
C GLU A 400 -25.61 -11.55 -2.29
N ARG A 401 -26.63 -10.86 -1.77
CA ARG A 401 -27.82 -11.49 -1.22
C ARG A 401 -28.57 -12.37 -2.24
N ARG A 402 -28.60 -11.97 -3.51
CA ARG A 402 -29.39 -12.66 -4.53
C ARG A 402 -28.68 -13.86 -5.14
N SER A 403 -27.39 -13.73 -5.41
CA SER A 403 -26.63 -14.75 -6.15
C SER A 403 -25.77 -15.63 -5.26
N GLY A 404 -25.58 -15.25 -3.99
CA GLY A 404 -24.61 -15.91 -3.13
C GLY A 404 -23.15 -15.62 -3.49
N ARG A 405 -22.89 -14.84 -4.54
CA ARG A 405 -21.52 -14.57 -5.00
C ARG A 405 -20.69 -13.89 -3.91
N LEU A 406 -19.51 -14.43 -3.64
CA LEU A 406 -18.59 -13.84 -2.66
C LEU A 406 -18.20 -12.44 -3.13
N LEU A 407 -18.23 -11.44 -2.24
CA LEU A 407 -17.87 -10.06 -2.53
C LEU A 407 -16.56 -9.64 -1.85
N GLY A 408 -16.28 -10.21 -0.68
CA GLY A 408 -15.09 -9.87 0.05
C GLY A 408 -14.93 -10.66 1.33
N GLY A 409 -13.74 -10.55 1.91
CA GLY A 409 -13.48 -11.20 3.19
C GLY A 409 -12.32 -10.56 3.93
N GLN A 410 -12.38 -10.66 5.25
CA GLN A 410 -11.40 -10.11 6.18
C GLN A 410 -11.04 -11.19 7.20
N ILE A 411 -9.77 -11.26 7.55
CA ILE A 411 -9.27 -12.22 8.54
C ILE A 411 -8.36 -11.46 9.49
N VAL A 412 -8.63 -11.58 10.80
CA VAL A 412 -7.77 -11.02 11.83
C VAL A 412 -7.57 -12.12 12.88
N GLY A 413 -6.33 -12.39 13.23
CA GLY A 413 -6.04 -13.40 14.24
C GLY A 413 -4.55 -13.57 14.49
N ARG A 414 -4.23 -14.52 15.35
CA ARG A 414 -2.84 -14.82 15.69
C ARG A 414 -2.17 -15.62 14.56
N GLU A 415 -0.98 -16.12 14.84
CA GLU A 415 -0.15 -16.86 13.87
C GLU A 415 -0.94 -17.92 13.08
N ASN A 416 -0.74 -17.96 11.76
CA ASN A 416 -1.41 -18.83 10.78
C ASN A 416 -2.84 -18.41 10.41
N SER A 417 -3.22 -17.17 10.69
CA SER A 417 -4.53 -16.63 10.29
C SER A 417 -4.49 -15.97 8.91
N GLY A 418 -3.58 -15.02 8.75
CA GLY A 418 -3.64 -14.05 7.64
C GLY A 418 -3.48 -14.66 6.26
N LYS A 419 -2.61 -15.65 6.11
CA LYS A 419 -2.33 -16.24 4.78
C LYS A 419 -3.52 -17.02 4.22
N ARG A 420 -4.53 -17.35 5.03
CA ARG A 420 -5.81 -17.91 4.55
C ARG A 420 -6.57 -16.96 3.62
N VAL A 421 -6.23 -15.67 3.64
CA VAL A 421 -6.83 -14.70 2.69
C VAL A 421 -6.63 -15.11 1.23
N ASP A 422 -5.57 -15.86 0.91
CA ASP A 422 -5.32 -16.32 -0.46
C ASP A 422 -6.39 -17.30 -0.95
N VAL A 423 -7.01 -18.07 -0.06
CA VAL A 423 -8.16 -18.92 -0.40
C VAL A 423 -9.33 -18.04 -0.87
N LEU A 424 -9.62 -16.98 -0.09
CA LEU A 424 -10.69 -16.03 -0.43
C LEU A 424 -10.36 -15.25 -1.71
N ALA A 425 -9.10 -14.84 -1.88
CA ALA A 425 -8.67 -14.16 -3.10
C ALA A 425 -8.84 -15.05 -4.34
N THR A 426 -8.52 -16.34 -4.20
CA THR A 426 -8.70 -17.32 -5.29
C THR A 426 -10.19 -17.50 -5.61
N ALA A 427 -11.03 -17.59 -4.59
CA ALA A 427 -12.48 -17.69 -4.77
C ALA A 427 -13.06 -16.47 -5.50
N LEU A 428 -12.68 -15.26 -5.02
CA LEU A 428 -13.10 -14.00 -5.64
C LEU A 428 -12.62 -13.87 -7.08
N TRP A 429 -11.36 -14.27 -7.34
CA TRP A 429 -10.76 -14.21 -8.68
C TRP A 429 -11.56 -15.07 -9.67
N ASN A 430 -12.09 -16.21 -9.23
CA ASN A 430 -12.85 -17.12 -10.04
C ASN A 430 -14.38 -16.88 -10.00
N GLY A 431 -14.82 -15.87 -9.23
CA GLY A 431 -16.25 -15.52 -9.18
C GLY A 431 -17.12 -16.52 -8.43
N MET A 432 -16.55 -17.27 -7.49
CA MET A 432 -17.25 -18.32 -6.73
C MET A 432 -18.33 -17.72 -5.83
N ASP A 433 -19.39 -18.48 -5.62
CA ASP A 433 -20.41 -18.17 -4.62
C ASP A 433 -20.05 -18.84 -3.27
N VAL A 434 -20.83 -18.58 -2.24
CA VAL A 434 -20.53 -19.08 -0.88
C VAL A 434 -20.68 -20.59 -0.75
N GLU A 435 -21.56 -21.22 -1.58
CA GLU A 435 -21.70 -22.68 -1.60
C GLU A 435 -20.45 -23.32 -2.21
N ASP A 436 -19.95 -22.74 -3.31
CA ASP A 436 -18.69 -23.18 -3.93
C ASP A 436 -17.55 -23.12 -2.90
N VAL A 437 -17.46 -21.98 -2.17
CA VAL A 437 -16.42 -21.80 -1.16
C VAL A 437 -16.57 -22.84 -0.03
N ALA A 438 -17.79 -23.05 0.46
CA ALA A 438 -18.05 -24.00 1.55
C ALA A 438 -17.71 -25.44 1.14
N GLY A 439 -17.79 -25.75 -0.16
CA GLY A 439 -17.51 -27.07 -0.72
C GLY A 439 -16.06 -27.35 -1.10
N MET A 440 -15.16 -26.35 -0.97
CA MET A 440 -13.75 -26.54 -1.39
C MET A 440 -13.03 -27.63 -0.60
N ASP A 441 -12.24 -28.43 -1.30
CA ASP A 441 -11.38 -29.47 -0.70
C ASP A 441 -10.08 -28.83 -0.20
N LEU A 442 -10.13 -28.26 1.01
CA LEU A 442 -8.97 -27.64 1.63
C LEU A 442 -8.19 -28.64 2.50
N GLY A 443 -6.88 -28.47 2.56
CA GLY A 443 -5.99 -29.37 3.29
C GLY A 443 -6.18 -29.31 4.80
N TYR A 444 -6.20 -30.48 5.43
CA TYR A 444 -6.31 -30.61 6.88
C TYR A 444 -5.21 -31.49 7.46
N ALA A 445 -4.63 -31.01 8.55
CA ALA A 445 -3.97 -31.82 9.58
C ALA A 445 -3.95 -30.97 10.86
N PRO A 446 -3.95 -31.62 12.04
CA PRO A 446 -4.09 -30.86 13.30
C PRO A 446 -3.17 -29.65 13.50
N PRO A 447 -1.89 -29.68 13.07
CA PRO A 447 -1.03 -28.50 13.21
C PRO A 447 -1.40 -27.30 12.31
N PHE A 448 -2.21 -27.48 11.27
CA PHE A 448 -2.42 -26.47 10.23
C PHE A 448 -3.84 -25.92 10.17
N SER A 449 -4.83 -26.71 10.58
CA SER A 449 -6.25 -26.32 10.52
C SER A 449 -7.08 -27.20 11.45
N PRO A 450 -8.23 -26.72 11.95
CA PRO A 450 -9.28 -27.63 12.40
C PRO A 450 -9.82 -28.43 11.20
N VAL A 451 -10.53 -29.52 11.43
CA VAL A 451 -11.12 -30.38 10.38
C VAL A 451 -11.95 -29.55 9.36
N TRP A 452 -12.75 -28.64 9.89
CA TRP A 452 -13.45 -27.65 9.06
C TRP A 452 -12.64 -26.36 9.13
N ASP A 453 -12.00 -25.98 8.02
CA ASP A 453 -11.25 -24.73 7.96
C ASP A 453 -12.18 -23.55 8.28
N PRO A 454 -11.71 -22.55 9.05
CA PRO A 454 -12.53 -21.38 9.38
C PRO A 454 -13.19 -20.68 8.20
N VAL A 455 -12.52 -20.65 7.03
CA VAL A 455 -13.08 -20.07 5.82
C VAL A 455 -14.30 -20.85 5.36
N LEU A 456 -14.24 -22.20 5.39
CA LEU A 456 -15.38 -23.05 4.99
C LEU A 456 -16.56 -22.91 5.97
N ILE A 457 -16.28 -22.81 7.28
CA ILE A 457 -17.35 -22.60 8.27
C ILE A 457 -18.03 -21.25 8.04
N ALA A 458 -17.24 -20.19 7.81
CA ALA A 458 -17.80 -18.87 7.56
C ALA A 458 -18.66 -18.85 6.29
N ALA A 459 -18.19 -19.50 5.22
CA ALA A 459 -18.94 -19.58 3.96
C ALA A 459 -20.27 -20.34 4.15
N ARG A 460 -20.25 -21.47 4.84
CA ARG A 460 -21.47 -22.26 5.14
C ARG A 460 -22.48 -21.43 5.94
N LYS A 461 -22.02 -20.75 7.00
CA LYS A 461 -22.90 -19.87 7.79
C LYS A 461 -23.50 -18.75 6.97
N LEU A 462 -22.72 -18.21 6.03
CA LEU A 462 -23.22 -17.15 5.16
C LEU A 462 -24.23 -17.67 4.15
N ALA A 463 -24.01 -18.88 3.59
CA ALA A 463 -24.97 -19.55 2.70
C ALA A 463 -26.32 -19.76 3.43
N GLU A 464 -26.28 -20.26 4.68
CA GLU A 464 -27.48 -20.44 5.51
C GLU A 464 -28.26 -19.11 5.70
N ARG A 465 -27.56 -17.97 5.87
CA ARG A 465 -28.20 -16.65 6.00
C ARG A 465 -28.86 -16.18 4.72
N ILE A 466 -28.29 -16.50 3.59
CA ILE A 466 -28.81 -16.11 2.27
C ILE A 466 -30.01 -16.99 1.89
N GLY A 467 -30.09 -18.19 2.48
CA GLY A 467 -31.18 -19.12 2.22
C GLY A 467 -30.86 -20.12 1.10
N HIS A 468 -29.61 -20.43 0.93
CA HIS A 468 -29.11 -21.48 0.06
C HIS A 468 -28.84 -22.76 0.85
#